data_dc283a9788eeee202bec0ba27ab775a5
#
_entry.id   dc283a9788eeee202bec0ba27ab775a5
#
_cell.length_a   1.000
_cell.length_b   1.000
_cell.length_c   1.000
_cell.angle_alpha   90.00
_cell.angle_beta   90.00
_cell.angle_gamma   90.00
#
_symmetry.space_group_name_H-M   'P 1'
#
loop_
_entity.id
_entity.type
_entity.pdbx_description
1 polymer ?
#
loop_
_entity_poly.entity_id
_entity_poly.type
_entity_poly.pdbx_seq_one_letter_code
_entity_poly.pdbx_strand_id
1 'polypeptide(L)'
;MVDNIKIIHNRALDPWWNLAVEEYLLDRVNPGQCILYLWQNENTVVIGRNQNPWRECRTEQLESDGGKLARRLSGGGAVFHDTGNLNFTFIVDRKLYDLEKQLTVILNAVKELGIEAEMSGRNDLIADGRKFSGNAFCFRKDSAYHHGTVLVSADFSKLSKYLAVSAEKMRSKGVKSVQSRVVNLSELKPGLTVDEVAEALKESFQKIHGMKAETEVSLKDAKYDRQILEELYAKYSSWRWRYGEAPKFDIDLETRFPWGGVEIGFRLE
;
A
#
# COMPACT_ATOMS: atom_id res chain seq x y z
N MET A 1 0.04 -13.97 -22.15
CA MET A 1 -0.74 -14.71 -21.12
C MET A 1 0.14 -14.86 -19.88
N VAL A 2 -0.42 -14.96 -18.69
CA VAL A 2 0.37 -15.29 -17.50
C VAL A 2 0.67 -16.78 -17.54
N ASP A 3 1.95 -17.15 -17.43
CA ASP A 3 2.43 -18.53 -17.58
C ASP A 3 2.87 -19.11 -16.22
N ASN A 4 3.20 -18.25 -15.29
CA ASN A 4 3.65 -18.61 -13.93
C ASN A 4 3.12 -17.64 -12.90
N ILE A 5 2.66 -18.17 -11.77
CA ILE A 5 2.24 -17.37 -10.60
C ILE A 5 3.03 -17.77 -9.36
N LYS A 6 3.38 -16.75 -8.57
CA LYS A 6 4.12 -16.92 -7.33
C LYS A 6 3.43 -16.17 -6.20
N ILE A 7 3.43 -16.74 -5.00
CA ILE A 7 2.94 -16.10 -3.79
C ILE A 7 4.09 -15.98 -2.80
N ILE A 8 4.30 -14.77 -2.30
CA ILE A 8 5.27 -14.50 -1.24
C ILE A 8 4.50 -13.86 -0.08
N HIS A 9 4.55 -14.47 1.10
CA HIS A 9 3.94 -13.91 2.30
C HIS A 9 5.03 -13.59 3.33
N ASN A 10 5.50 -12.33 3.35
CA ASN A 10 6.53 -11.89 4.28
C ASN A 10 5.93 -11.53 5.63
N ARG A 11 6.47 -12.11 6.70
CA ARG A 11 6.03 -11.88 8.08
C ARG A 11 6.84 -10.79 8.81
N ALA A 12 7.83 -10.19 8.15
CA ALA A 12 8.54 -9.05 8.71
C ALA A 12 7.62 -7.83 8.78
N LEU A 13 7.68 -7.10 9.90
CA LEU A 13 6.86 -5.91 10.13
C LEU A 13 7.62 -4.60 9.84
N ASP A 14 8.85 -4.68 9.34
CA ASP A 14 9.68 -3.54 9.03
C ASP A 14 9.30 -2.93 7.66
N PRO A 15 8.81 -1.68 7.62
CA PRO A 15 8.35 -1.06 6.37
C PRO A 15 9.46 -0.86 5.35
N TRP A 16 10.68 -0.60 5.78
CA TRP A 16 11.80 -0.36 4.87
C TRP A 16 12.23 -1.66 4.21
N TRP A 17 12.22 -2.75 4.97
CA TRP A 17 12.45 -4.09 4.42
C TRP A 17 11.35 -4.49 3.44
N ASN A 18 10.10 -4.30 3.81
CA ASN A 18 8.96 -4.67 2.97
C ASN A 18 8.94 -3.92 1.63
N LEU A 19 9.25 -2.62 1.65
CA LEU A 19 9.36 -1.82 0.41
C LEU A 19 10.62 -2.15 -0.39
N ALA A 20 11.72 -2.52 0.26
CA ALA A 20 12.93 -3.01 -0.42
C ALA A 20 12.64 -4.32 -1.17
N VAL A 21 11.92 -5.25 -0.54
CA VAL A 21 11.47 -6.49 -1.17
C VAL A 21 10.53 -6.20 -2.34
N GLU A 22 9.57 -5.28 -2.19
CA GLU A 22 8.65 -4.89 -3.27
C GLU A 22 9.40 -4.38 -4.50
N GLU A 23 10.38 -3.47 -4.32
CA GLU A 23 11.21 -2.98 -5.43
C GLU A 23 12.09 -4.07 -6.01
N TYR A 24 12.70 -4.91 -5.17
CA TYR A 24 13.50 -6.04 -5.62
C TYR A 24 12.72 -6.97 -6.54
N LEU A 25 11.50 -7.32 -6.17
CA LEU A 25 10.61 -8.17 -6.97
C LEU A 25 10.16 -7.47 -8.25
N LEU A 26 9.86 -6.17 -8.19
CA LEU A 26 9.48 -5.37 -9.36
C LEU A 26 10.57 -5.34 -10.43
N ASP A 27 11.82 -5.20 -10.01
CA ASP A 27 12.96 -5.10 -10.93
C ASP A 27 13.38 -6.47 -11.50
N ARG A 28 12.82 -7.59 -10.96
CA ARG A 28 13.21 -8.98 -11.31
C ARG A 28 12.06 -9.89 -11.68
N VAL A 29 10.86 -9.36 -11.85
CA VAL A 29 9.74 -10.16 -12.33
C VAL A 29 10.06 -10.66 -13.75
N ASN A 30 9.91 -11.98 -13.97
CA ASN A 30 10.18 -12.58 -15.26
C ASN A 30 9.04 -12.31 -16.27
N PRO A 31 9.34 -12.32 -17.57
CA PRO A 31 8.29 -12.34 -18.58
C PRO A 31 7.30 -13.48 -18.33
N GLY A 32 6.01 -13.22 -18.49
CA GLY A 32 4.97 -14.22 -18.21
C GLY A 32 4.62 -14.43 -16.75
N GLN A 33 5.32 -13.84 -15.81
CA GLN A 33 5.13 -14.04 -14.37
C GLN A 33 4.18 -13.02 -13.74
N CYS A 34 3.36 -13.48 -12.79
CA CYS A 34 2.59 -12.66 -11.87
C CYS A 34 2.88 -13.08 -10.42
N ILE A 35 3.27 -12.13 -9.58
CA ILE A 35 3.61 -12.37 -8.17
C ILE A 35 2.55 -11.68 -7.29
N LEU A 36 1.98 -12.41 -6.34
CA LEU A 36 1.24 -11.86 -5.21
C LEU A 36 2.17 -11.79 -4.02
N TYR A 37 2.51 -10.58 -3.59
CA TYR A 37 3.30 -10.31 -2.40
C TYR A 37 2.40 -9.78 -1.29
N LEU A 38 2.33 -10.49 -0.15
CA LEU A 38 1.57 -10.13 1.05
C LEU A 38 2.52 -9.75 2.16
N TRP A 39 2.21 -8.65 2.86
CA TRP A 39 3.07 -8.09 3.89
C TRP A 39 2.33 -7.15 4.84
N GLN A 40 2.88 -6.92 6.01
CA GLN A 40 2.36 -6.02 7.03
C GLN A 40 3.45 -5.09 7.54
N ASN A 41 3.06 -3.92 8.05
CA ASN A 41 3.95 -3.03 8.79
C ASN A 41 3.41 -2.81 10.19
N GLU A 42 4.31 -2.54 11.13
CA GLU A 42 3.96 -2.11 12.47
C GLU A 42 4.15 -0.59 12.60
N ASN A 43 3.15 0.08 13.16
CA ASN A 43 3.17 1.50 13.55
C ASN A 43 3.88 2.42 12.53
N THR A 44 3.41 2.42 11.28
CA THR A 44 4.11 3.06 10.16
C THR A 44 3.21 4.04 9.42
N VAL A 45 3.72 5.26 9.15
CA VAL A 45 3.16 6.13 8.11
C VAL A 45 3.90 5.89 6.80
N VAL A 46 3.17 5.56 5.73
CA VAL A 46 3.71 5.40 4.38
C VAL A 46 3.23 6.54 3.50
N ILE A 47 4.17 7.38 3.06
CA ILE A 47 3.90 8.48 2.14
C ILE A 47 4.14 8.06 0.67
N GLY A 48 3.42 8.72 -0.25
CA GLY A 48 3.64 8.55 -1.69
C GLY A 48 4.98 9.14 -2.15
N ARG A 49 5.44 8.73 -3.33
CA ARG A 49 6.76 9.09 -3.90
C ARG A 49 7.08 10.58 -3.85
N ASN A 50 6.11 11.43 -4.16
CA ASN A 50 6.30 12.87 -4.33
C ASN A 50 5.74 13.71 -3.17
N GLN A 51 5.29 13.08 -2.08
CA GLN A 51 4.72 13.81 -0.95
C GLN A 51 5.79 14.43 -0.04
N ASN A 52 5.44 15.56 0.56
CA ASN A 52 6.25 16.20 1.59
C ASN A 52 5.93 15.56 2.95
N PRO A 53 6.90 14.88 3.61
CA PRO A 53 6.65 14.15 4.86
C PRO A 53 6.15 15.03 5.99
N TRP A 54 6.64 16.25 6.12
CA TRP A 54 6.25 17.19 7.20
C TRP A 54 4.83 17.76 7.01
N ARG A 55 4.32 17.77 5.78
CA ARG A 55 2.92 18.16 5.49
C ARG A 55 1.92 17.02 5.69
N GLU A 56 2.38 15.79 5.46
CA GLU A 56 1.50 14.61 5.47
C GLU A 56 1.52 13.88 6.81
N CYS A 57 2.58 14.04 7.61
CA CYS A 57 2.81 13.27 8.82
C CYS A 57 3.29 14.16 9.96
N ARG A 58 2.78 13.92 11.15
CA ARG A 58 3.34 14.45 12.41
C ARG A 58 4.55 13.60 12.79
N THR A 59 5.66 13.85 12.11
CA THR A 59 6.85 12.98 12.14
C THR A 59 7.46 12.86 13.52
N GLU A 60 7.56 13.99 14.28
CA GLU A 60 8.10 13.99 15.64
C GLU A 60 7.25 13.11 16.57
N GLN A 61 5.92 13.22 16.49
CA GLN A 61 5.01 12.42 17.30
C GLN A 61 5.08 10.93 16.92
N LEU A 62 5.14 10.63 15.61
CA LEU A 62 5.27 9.26 15.12
C LEU A 62 6.56 8.61 15.64
N GLU A 63 7.70 9.31 15.52
CA GLU A 63 9.01 8.80 15.93
C GLU A 63 9.12 8.68 17.47
N SER A 64 8.57 9.62 18.23
CA SER A 64 8.55 9.55 19.70
C SER A 64 7.72 8.38 20.23
N ASP A 65 6.70 7.96 19.49
CA ASP A 65 5.88 6.77 19.80
C ASP A 65 6.48 5.47 19.24
N GLY A 66 7.74 5.47 18.75
CA GLY A 66 8.43 4.33 18.17
C GLY A 66 7.95 3.93 16.78
N GLY A 67 7.15 4.79 16.12
CA GLY A 67 6.67 4.55 14.77
C GLY A 67 7.72 4.91 13.71
N LYS A 68 7.47 4.47 12.48
CA LYS A 68 8.38 4.65 11.34
C LYS A 68 7.72 5.44 10.21
N LEU A 69 8.47 6.35 9.61
CA LEU A 69 8.11 6.97 8.34
C LEU A 69 8.75 6.17 7.20
N ALA A 70 7.96 5.84 6.17
CA ALA A 70 8.42 5.21 4.95
C ALA A 70 7.90 5.94 3.71
N ARG A 71 8.66 5.92 2.62
CA ARG A 71 8.28 6.47 1.32
C ARG A 71 8.25 5.36 0.29
N ARG A 72 7.09 5.15 -0.36
CA ARG A 72 6.91 4.15 -1.42
C ARG A 72 7.25 4.70 -2.80
N LEU A 73 7.43 3.81 -3.80
CA LEU A 73 7.67 4.20 -5.21
C LEU A 73 6.42 4.75 -5.90
N SER A 74 5.24 4.26 -5.52
CA SER A 74 3.98 4.72 -6.11
C SER A 74 3.60 6.11 -5.63
N GLY A 75 2.73 6.77 -6.38
CA GLY A 75 2.09 8.01 -5.98
C GLY A 75 0.98 7.81 -4.94
N GLY A 76 0.09 8.79 -4.83
CA GLY A 76 -1.05 8.78 -3.92
C GLY A 76 -0.77 9.41 -2.56
N GLY A 77 -1.79 9.43 -1.69
CA GLY A 77 -1.76 10.05 -0.37
C GLY A 77 -1.02 9.23 0.70
N ALA A 78 -0.81 9.85 1.85
CA ALA A 78 -0.26 9.19 3.02
C ALA A 78 -1.27 8.21 3.64
N VAL A 79 -0.78 7.09 4.14
CA VAL A 79 -1.55 6.06 4.82
C VAL A 79 -0.86 5.66 6.13
N PHE A 80 -1.64 5.16 7.09
CA PHE A 80 -1.12 4.58 8.30
C PHE A 80 -1.30 3.06 8.28
N HIS A 81 -0.26 2.33 8.64
CA HIS A 81 -0.25 0.88 8.74
C HIS A 81 0.07 0.44 10.17
N ASP A 82 -0.71 -0.51 10.64
CA ASP A 82 -0.43 -1.34 11.81
C ASP A 82 -0.64 -2.82 11.48
N THR A 83 -0.54 -3.69 12.46
CA THR A 83 -0.70 -5.14 12.28
C THR A 83 -2.13 -5.56 11.96
N GLY A 84 -3.12 -4.67 12.08
CA GLY A 84 -4.51 -4.87 11.63
C GLY A 84 -4.74 -4.55 10.16
N ASN A 85 -3.71 -4.05 9.46
CA ASN A 85 -3.74 -3.78 8.03
C ASN A 85 -2.89 -4.81 7.27
N LEU A 86 -3.47 -5.48 6.29
CA LEU A 86 -2.74 -6.33 5.35
C LEU A 86 -2.42 -5.54 4.08
N ASN A 87 -1.17 -5.56 3.65
CA ASN A 87 -0.79 -5.03 2.36
C ASN A 87 -0.68 -6.17 1.35
N PHE A 88 -1.10 -5.90 0.13
CA PHE A 88 -0.90 -6.77 -1.03
C PHE A 88 -0.18 -6.01 -2.13
N THR A 89 0.60 -6.73 -2.94
CA THR A 89 1.22 -6.21 -4.15
C THR A 89 1.14 -7.25 -5.25
N PHE A 90 0.47 -6.93 -6.35
CA PHE A 90 0.53 -7.70 -7.59
C PHE A 90 1.66 -7.15 -8.45
N ILE A 91 2.70 -7.94 -8.70
CA ILE A 91 3.86 -7.56 -9.50
C ILE A 91 3.86 -8.39 -10.77
N VAL A 92 3.94 -7.73 -11.92
CA VAL A 92 3.78 -8.37 -13.22
C VAL A 92 4.73 -7.80 -14.27
N ASP A 93 5.03 -8.58 -15.32
CA ASP A 93 5.45 -8.03 -16.61
C ASP A 93 4.43 -6.98 -17.06
N ARG A 94 4.90 -5.80 -17.44
CA ARG A 94 4.04 -4.67 -17.81
C ARG A 94 3.01 -4.99 -18.89
N LYS A 95 3.35 -5.87 -19.82
CA LYS A 95 2.44 -6.31 -20.90
C LYS A 95 1.26 -7.15 -20.39
N LEU A 96 1.39 -7.70 -19.18
CA LEU A 96 0.37 -8.53 -18.53
C LEU A 96 -0.40 -7.77 -17.45
N TYR A 97 -0.15 -6.46 -17.31
CA TYR A 97 -0.84 -5.65 -16.33
C TYR A 97 -2.34 -5.57 -16.65
N ASP A 98 -3.15 -6.05 -15.72
CA ASP A 98 -4.61 -6.12 -15.81
C ASP A 98 -5.20 -5.75 -14.44
N LEU A 99 -5.59 -4.48 -14.30
CA LEU A 99 -6.12 -3.95 -13.04
C LEU A 99 -7.44 -4.62 -12.66
N GLU A 100 -8.33 -4.83 -13.62
CA GLU A 100 -9.65 -5.43 -13.36
C GLU A 100 -9.50 -6.84 -12.80
N LYS A 101 -8.63 -7.64 -13.40
CA LYS A 101 -8.31 -8.99 -12.92
C LYS A 101 -7.71 -8.97 -11.50
N GLN A 102 -6.82 -8.03 -11.21
CA GLN A 102 -6.20 -7.90 -9.89
C GLN A 102 -7.20 -7.45 -8.82
N LEU A 103 -8.08 -6.51 -9.13
CA LEU A 103 -9.17 -6.11 -8.23
C LEU A 103 -10.18 -7.24 -8.01
N THR A 104 -10.47 -8.04 -9.04
CA THR A 104 -11.34 -9.22 -8.93
C THR A 104 -10.77 -10.25 -7.95
N VAL A 105 -9.43 -10.41 -7.86
CA VAL A 105 -8.81 -11.28 -6.84
C VAL A 105 -9.21 -10.83 -5.44
N ILE A 106 -9.16 -9.53 -5.16
CA ILE A 106 -9.45 -8.99 -3.83
C ILE A 106 -10.95 -9.10 -3.52
N LEU A 107 -11.80 -8.72 -4.48
CA LEU A 107 -13.25 -8.78 -4.31
C LEU A 107 -13.74 -10.21 -4.07
N ASN A 108 -13.24 -11.18 -4.84
CA ASN A 108 -13.60 -12.58 -4.66
C ASN A 108 -13.12 -13.13 -3.31
N ALA A 109 -11.90 -12.78 -2.88
CA ALA A 109 -11.41 -13.18 -1.57
C ALA A 109 -12.32 -12.68 -0.43
N VAL A 110 -12.72 -11.40 -0.48
CA VAL A 110 -13.61 -10.81 0.52
C VAL A 110 -15.01 -11.41 0.45
N LYS A 111 -15.52 -11.70 -0.75
CA LYS A 111 -16.80 -12.38 -0.96
C LYS A 111 -16.81 -13.82 -0.41
N GLU A 112 -15.74 -14.58 -0.60
CA GLU A 112 -15.59 -15.93 -0.04
C GLU A 112 -15.56 -15.92 1.49
N LEU A 113 -15.14 -14.81 2.09
CA LEU A 113 -15.26 -14.59 3.54
C LEU A 113 -16.68 -14.17 3.98
N GLY A 114 -17.64 -14.08 3.07
CA GLY A 114 -19.03 -13.75 3.36
C GLY A 114 -19.32 -12.25 3.48
N ILE A 115 -18.46 -11.39 2.93
CA ILE A 115 -18.61 -9.93 2.96
C ILE A 115 -18.87 -9.44 1.53
N GLU A 116 -20.01 -8.76 1.32
CA GLU A 116 -20.29 -8.11 0.04
C GLU A 116 -19.42 -6.87 -0.13
N ALA A 117 -18.72 -6.80 -1.27
CA ALA A 117 -17.80 -5.73 -1.60
C ALA A 117 -17.87 -5.38 -3.08
N GLU A 118 -17.58 -4.13 -3.38
CA GLU A 118 -17.60 -3.61 -4.74
C GLU A 118 -16.49 -2.58 -4.99
N MET A 119 -16.24 -2.28 -6.24
CA MET A 119 -15.33 -1.22 -6.65
C MET A 119 -16.04 0.13 -6.63
N SER A 120 -15.41 1.16 -6.05
CA SER A 120 -15.93 2.53 -6.03
C SER A 120 -14.91 3.52 -6.55
N GLY A 121 -15.36 4.37 -7.48
CA GLY A 121 -14.49 5.37 -8.10
C GLY A 121 -13.36 4.73 -8.92
N ARG A 122 -12.15 5.30 -8.81
CA ARG A 122 -11.00 4.85 -9.61
C ARG A 122 -10.17 3.77 -8.93
N ASN A 123 -10.04 3.82 -7.62
CA ASN A 123 -9.01 3.05 -6.89
C ASN A 123 -9.46 2.55 -5.52
N ASP A 124 -10.72 2.61 -5.16
CA ASP A 124 -11.21 2.22 -3.84
C ASP A 124 -12.06 0.96 -3.91
N LEU A 125 -11.88 0.06 -2.95
CA LEU A 125 -12.82 -1.03 -2.71
C LEU A 125 -13.62 -0.72 -1.45
N ILE A 126 -14.93 -0.90 -1.54
CA ILE A 126 -15.87 -0.59 -0.47
C ILE A 126 -16.67 -1.81 -0.06
N ALA A 127 -17.01 -1.87 1.21
CA ALA A 127 -17.97 -2.80 1.79
C ALA A 127 -18.86 -2.00 2.73
N ASP A 128 -20.17 -2.28 2.71
CA ASP A 128 -21.17 -1.50 3.47
C ASP A 128 -21.04 0.03 3.22
N GLY A 129 -20.80 0.42 1.95
CA GLY A 129 -20.65 1.82 1.54
C GLY A 129 -19.39 2.53 2.08
N ARG A 130 -18.49 1.83 2.78
CA ARG A 130 -17.28 2.36 3.39
C ARG A 130 -16.03 1.70 2.80
N LYS A 131 -14.94 2.46 2.67
CA LYS A 131 -13.69 1.98 2.09
C LYS A 131 -12.95 1.03 3.03
N PHE A 132 -12.61 -0.17 2.55
CA PHE A 132 -11.73 -1.11 3.24
C PHE A 132 -10.37 -1.30 2.56
N SER A 133 -10.24 -0.86 1.30
CA SER A 133 -8.99 -0.98 0.53
C SER A 133 -8.73 0.26 -0.29
N GLY A 134 -7.49 0.74 -0.24
CA GLY A 134 -6.97 1.81 -1.09
C GLY A 134 -5.82 1.31 -1.94
N ASN A 135 -5.72 1.79 -3.19
CA ASN A 135 -4.84 1.24 -4.19
C ASN A 135 -3.93 2.30 -4.82
N ALA A 136 -2.72 1.91 -5.18
CA ALA A 136 -1.76 2.73 -5.90
C ALA A 136 -0.93 1.87 -6.87
N PHE A 137 -0.27 2.52 -7.83
CA PHE A 137 0.36 1.85 -8.97
C PHE A 137 1.76 2.38 -9.21
N CYS A 138 2.64 1.53 -9.70
CA CYS A 138 3.96 1.91 -10.18
C CYS A 138 4.24 1.20 -11.50
N PHE A 139 4.68 1.96 -12.48
CA PHE A 139 5.03 1.45 -13.80
C PHE A 139 6.51 1.70 -14.09
N ARG A 140 7.24 0.65 -14.42
CA ARG A 140 8.58 0.67 -14.99
C ARG A 140 8.49 0.44 -16.50
N LYS A 141 9.64 0.38 -17.17
CA LYS A 141 9.71 0.09 -18.61
C LYS A 141 9.08 -1.27 -18.94
N ASP A 142 9.50 -2.31 -18.23
CA ASP A 142 9.16 -3.71 -18.53
C ASP A 142 8.37 -4.39 -17.42
N SER A 143 8.13 -3.73 -16.29
CA SER A 143 7.41 -4.26 -15.15
C SER A 143 6.41 -3.25 -14.58
N ALA A 144 5.44 -3.73 -13.84
CA ALA A 144 4.48 -2.90 -13.12
C ALA A 144 4.07 -3.56 -11.82
N TYR A 145 3.67 -2.76 -10.85
CA TYR A 145 2.90 -3.26 -9.74
C TYR A 145 1.63 -2.44 -9.47
N HIS A 146 0.65 -3.14 -8.95
CA HIS A 146 -0.50 -2.62 -8.25
C HIS A 146 -0.42 -3.06 -6.79
N HIS A 147 -0.37 -2.14 -5.86
CA HIS A 147 -0.40 -2.47 -4.46
C HIS A 147 -1.51 -1.71 -3.72
N GLY A 148 -1.88 -2.23 -2.57
CA GLY A 148 -2.90 -1.63 -1.75
C GLY A 148 -2.94 -2.19 -0.35
N THR A 149 -3.93 -1.69 0.39
CA THR A 149 -4.21 -2.06 1.78
C THR A 149 -5.51 -2.83 1.86
N VAL A 150 -5.63 -3.74 2.81
CA VAL A 150 -6.89 -4.31 3.26
C VAL A 150 -7.02 -4.03 4.76
N LEU A 151 -7.98 -3.21 5.14
CA LEU A 151 -8.26 -2.88 6.53
C LEU A 151 -9.03 -4.05 7.16
N VAL A 152 -8.36 -4.83 7.99
CA VAL A 152 -8.96 -5.98 8.66
C VAL A 152 -9.39 -5.62 10.08
N SER A 153 -8.47 -5.11 10.89
CA SER A 153 -8.69 -4.71 12.28
C SER A 153 -7.76 -3.55 12.69
N ALA A 154 -7.53 -2.61 11.76
CA ALA A 154 -6.63 -1.47 11.95
C ALA A 154 -7.17 -0.49 13.02
N ASP A 155 -6.26 0.10 13.79
CA ASP A 155 -6.58 1.12 14.78
C ASP A 155 -6.73 2.52 14.14
N PHE A 156 -7.95 2.90 13.82
CA PHE A 156 -8.26 4.18 13.20
C PHE A 156 -7.95 5.40 14.11
N SER A 157 -7.76 5.21 15.41
CA SER A 157 -7.36 6.30 16.31
C SER A 157 -5.96 6.81 15.99
N LYS A 158 -5.07 5.89 15.63
CA LYS A 158 -3.69 6.18 15.23
C LYS A 158 -3.60 6.90 13.88
N LEU A 159 -4.53 6.62 12.96
CA LEU A 159 -4.60 7.31 11.68
C LEU A 159 -4.73 8.82 11.86
N SER A 160 -5.65 9.27 12.71
CA SER A 160 -5.84 10.69 13.02
C SER A 160 -4.73 11.28 13.91
N LYS A 161 -4.05 10.43 14.69
CA LYS A 161 -2.92 10.85 15.54
C LYS A 161 -1.70 11.24 14.72
N TYR A 162 -1.38 10.47 13.65
CA TYR A 162 -0.13 10.63 12.93
C TYR A 162 -0.27 11.32 11.58
N LEU A 163 -1.40 11.18 10.88
CA LEU A 163 -1.58 11.86 9.60
C LEU A 163 -1.96 13.34 9.82
N ALA A 164 -1.22 14.21 9.13
CA ALA A 164 -1.56 15.62 9.06
C ALA A 164 -2.67 15.80 8.03
N VAL A 165 -3.90 16.03 8.50
CA VAL A 165 -5.02 16.36 7.62
C VAL A 165 -4.91 17.84 7.27
N SER A 166 -4.91 18.19 5.95
CA SER A 166 -4.86 19.60 5.56
C SER A 166 -5.97 20.42 6.24
N ALA A 167 -5.67 21.65 6.61
CA ALA A 167 -6.64 22.54 7.27
C ALA A 167 -7.94 22.68 6.48
N GLU A 168 -7.87 22.60 5.15
CA GLU A 168 -9.02 22.63 4.24
C GLU A 168 -9.88 21.35 4.35
N LYS A 169 -9.27 20.18 4.42
CA LYS A 169 -10.00 18.92 4.68
C LYS A 169 -10.63 18.91 6.07
N MET A 170 -9.96 19.53 7.07
CA MET A 170 -10.52 19.69 8.42
C MET A 170 -11.68 20.67 8.46
N ARG A 171 -11.60 21.80 7.75
CA ARG A 171 -12.68 22.79 7.67
C ARG A 171 -13.91 22.28 6.92
N SER A 172 -13.69 21.52 5.83
CA SER A 172 -14.80 21.02 5.00
C SER A 172 -15.49 19.78 5.54
N LYS A 173 -14.82 18.93 6.31
CA LYS A 173 -15.32 17.57 6.62
C LYS A 173 -15.13 17.05 8.04
N GLY A 174 -14.30 17.69 8.89
CA GLY A 174 -14.02 17.28 10.27
C GLY A 174 -13.31 15.91 10.41
N VAL A 175 -12.62 15.68 11.52
CA VAL A 175 -11.87 14.43 11.80
C VAL A 175 -12.81 13.19 11.79
N LYS A 176 -14.00 13.31 12.36
CA LYS A 176 -15.01 12.24 12.37
C LYS A 176 -15.42 11.78 10.97
N SER A 177 -15.41 12.65 9.96
CA SER A 177 -15.82 12.32 8.60
C SER A 177 -14.78 11.52 7.80
N VAL A 178 -13.50 11.51 8.21
CA VAL A 178 -12.47 10.66 7.61
C VAL A 178 -12.59 9.24 8.14
N GLN A 179 -12.79 9.07 9.44
CA GLN A 179 -13.01 7.76 10.07
C GLN A 179 -14.33 7.11 9.61
N SER A 180 -15.40 7.90 9.43
CA SER A 180 -16.70 7.38 8.96
C SER A 180 -16.72 6.86 7.53
N ARG A 181 -15.61 7.06 6.78
CA ARG A 181 -15.50 6.61 5.37
C ARG A 181 -14.75 5.31 5.19
N VAL A 182 -14.10 4.82 6.25
CA VAL A 182 -13.35 3.57 6.22
C VAL A 182 -14.03 2.53 7.10
N VAL A 183 -13.78 1.26 6.82
CA VAL A 183 -14.30 0.14 7.59
C VAL A 183 -13.23 -0.93 7.72
N ASN A 184 -13.12 -1.51 8.89
CA ASN A 184 -12.42 -2.78 9.08
C ASN A 184 -13.33 -3.94 8.67
N LEU A 185 -12.80 -4.92 7.94
CA LEU A 185 -13.57 -6.11 7.59
C LEU A 185 -14.04 -6.89 8.82
N SER A 186 -13.31 -6.80 9.95
CA SER A 186 -13.71 -7.40 11.22
C SER A 186 -14.95 -6.74 11.86
N GLU A 187 -15.32 -5.51 11.46
CA GLU A 187 -16.60 -4.90 11.86
C GLU A 187 -17.79 -5.57 11.16
N LEU A 188 -17.58 -6.04 9.93
CA LEU A 188 -18.61 -6.71 9.11
C LEU A 188 -18.66 -8.20 9.37
N LYS A 189 -17.53 -8.83 9.71
CA LYS A 189 -17.40 -10.22 10.13
C LYS A 189 -16.63 -10.30 11.44
N PRO A 190 -17.29 -10.32 12.60
CA PRO A 190 -16.63 -10.39 13.90
C PRO A 190 -15.70 -11.61 14.01
N GLY A 191 -14.49 -11.37 14.56
CA GLY A 191 -13.48 -12.40 14.71
C GLY A 191 -12.59 -12.65 13.49
N LEU A 192 -12.84 -11.97 12.35
CA LEU A 192 -12.01 -12.10 11.17
C LEU A 192 -10.57 -11.61 11.44
N THR A 193 -9.61 -12.46 11.11
CA THR A 193 -8.17 -12.22 11.31
C THR A 193 -7.47 -11.84 10.00
N VAL A 194 -6.30 -11.19 10.13
CA VAL A 194 -5.46 -10.86 8.97
C VAL A 194 -4.99 -12.13 8.25
N ASP A 195 -4.71 -13.20 8.98
CA ASP A 195 -4.28 -14.47 8.38
C ASP A 195 -5.40 -15.11 7.54
N GLU A 196 -6.65 -15.09 7.97
CA GLU A 196 -7.79 -15.59 7.18
C GLU A 196 -7.95 -14.78 5.89
N VAL A 197 -7.81 -13.46 5.95
CA VAL A 197 -7.84 -12.60 4.75
C VAL A 197 -6.67 -12.90 3.82
N ALA A 198 -5.48 -13.13 4.37
CA ALA A 198 -4.30 -13.48 3.57
C ALA A 198 -4.49 -14.84 2.85
N GLU A 199 -5.05 -15.85 3.53
CA GLU A 199 -5.33 -17.14 2.90
C GLU A 199 -6.40 -17.02 1.81
N ALA A 200 -7.49 -16.30 2.06
CA ALA A 200 -8.52 -16.04 1.06
C ALA A 200 -7.97 -15.33 -0.20
N LEU A 201 -7.04 -14.36 -0.02
CA LEU A 201 -6.35 -13.71 -1.15
C LEU A 201 -5.49 -14.69 -1.95
N LYS A 202 -4.76 -15.59 -1.30
CA LYS A 202 -3.94 -16.61 -1.95
C LYS A 202 -4.80 -17.60 -2.74
N GLU A 203 -5.89 -18.05 -2.18
CA GLU A 203 -6.83 -18.97 -2.83
C GLU A 203 -7.49 -18.30 -4.04
N SER A 204 -8.01 -17.09 -3.87
CA SER A 204 -8.63 -16.31 -4.94
C SER A 204 -7.64 -16.03 -6.07
N PHE A 205 -6.39 -15.68 -5.76
CA PHE A 205 -5.33 -15.44 -6.75
C PHE A 205 -5.07 -16.68 -7.63
N GLN A 206 -4.93 -17.86 -7.01
CA GLN A 206 -4.75 -19.12 -7.72
C GLN A 206 -5.98 -19.46 -8.58
N LYS A 207 -7.17 -19.29 -8.05
CA LYS A 207 -8.44 -19.58 -8.74
C LYS A 207 -8.63 -18.70 -9.97
N ILE A 208 -8.37 -17.39 -9.85
CA ILE A 208 -8.48 -16.42 -10.96
C ILE A 208 -7.46 -16.69 -12.07
N HIS A 209 -6.27 -17.17 -11.73
CA HIS A 209 -5.25 -17.55 -12.71
C HIS A 209 -5.40 -18.98 -13.24
N GLY A 210 -6.24 -19.82 -12.62
CA GLY A 210 -6.46 -21.21 -13.01
C GLY A 210 -5.22 -22.09 -12.83
N MET A 211 -4.31 -21.73 -11.93
CA MET A 211 -3.07 -22.46 -11.73
C MET A 211 -2.62 -22.43 -10.26
N LYS A 212 -1.80 -23.41 -9.88
CA LYS A 212 -1.21 -23.49 -8.55
C LYS A 212 0.04 -22.60 -8.48
N ALA A 213 0.15 -21.81 -7.43
CA ALA A 213 1.29 -20.93 -7.21
C ALA A 213 2.46 -21.65 -6.52
N GLU A 214 3.69 -21.27 -6.89
CA GLU A 214 4.84 -21.45 -6.01
C GLU A 214 4.69 -20.52 -4.80
N THR A 215 4.74 -21.08 -3.57
CA THR A 215 4.51 -20.31 -2.35
C THR A 215 5.79 -20.23 -1.52
N GLU A 216 6.13 -19.03 -1.05
CA GLU A 216 7.26 -18.76 -0.18
C GLU A 216 6.84 -17.94 1.03
N VAL A 217 7.41 -18.26 2.21
CA VAL A 217 7.11 -17.56 3.47
C VAL A 217 8.17 -16.50 3.80
N SER A 218 9.32 -16.54 3.13
CA SER A 218 10.38 -15.54 3.33
C SER A 218 11.34 -15.50 2.15
N LEU A 219 12.00 -14.36 1.98
CA LEU A 219 13.07 -14.17 1.00
C LEU A 219 14.46 -14.59 1.55
N LYS A 220 14.50 -15.61 2.41
CA LYS A 220 15.75 -16.05 3.05
C LYS A 220 16.53 -17.07 2.22
N ASP A 221 15.94 -17.59 1.15
CA ASP A 221 16.56 -18.59 0.31
C ASP A 221 17.74 -18.01 -0.48
N ALA A 222 18.75 -18.83 -0.74
CA ALA A 222 19.97 -18.47 -1.48
C ALA A 222 19.72 -17.99 -2.93
N LYS A 223 18.49 -18.17 -3.45
CA LYS A 223 18.09 -17.69 -4.79
C LYS A 223 17.87 -16.18 -4.87
N TYR A 224 17.76 -15.49 -3.73
CA TYR A 224 17.62 -14.03 -3.67
C TYR A 224 18.99 -13.38 -3.47
N ASP A 225 19.26 -12.35 -4.27
CA ASP A 225 20.48 -11.57 -4.14
C ASP A 225 20.42 -10.70 -2.87
N ARG A 226 21.09 -11.19 -1.84
CA ARG A 226 21.08 -10.58 -0.51
C ARG A 226 21.75 -9.21 -0.52
N GLN A 227 22.81 -9.04 -1.30
CA GLN A 227 23.51 -7.76 -1.38
C GLN A 227 22.57 -6.68 -1.91
N ILE A 228 21.84 -6.96 -2.99
CA ILE A 228 20.90 -6.01 -3.58
C ILE A 228 19.74 -5.69 -2.62
N LEU A 229 19.24 -6.70 -1.90
CA LEU A 229 18.21 -6.47 -0.88
C LEU A 229 18.71 -5.56 0.25
N GLU A 230 19.95 -5.73 0.69
CA GLU A 230 20.59 -4.88 1.71
C GLU A 230 20.82 -3.45 1.19
N GLU A 231 21.23 -3.26 -0.06
CA GLU A 231 21.35 -1.96 -0.70
C GLU A 231 19.99 -1.24 -0.81
N LEU A 232 18.94 -1.96 -1.20
CA LEU A 232 17.58 -1.42 -1.24
C LEU A 232 17.07 -1.09 0.17
N TYR A 233 17.33 -1.94 1.15
CA TYR A 233 16.99 -1.66 2.54
C TYR A 233 17.70 -0.38 3.03
N ALA A 234 18.99 -0.23 2.77
CA ALA A 234 19.75 0.97 3.10
C ALA A 234 19.17 2.22 2.43
N LYS A 235 18.72 2.12 1.17
CA LYS A 235 17.98 3.19 0.48
C LYS A 235 16.71 3.57 1.24
N TYR A 236 15.81 2.60 1.48
CA TYR A 236 14.49 2.87 2.07
C TYR A 236 14.55 3.36 3.52
N SER A 237 15.52 2.89 4.30
CA SER A 237 15.75 3.33 5.68
C SER A 237 16.47 4.68 5.78
N SER A 238 17.14 5.15 4.71
CA SER A 238 17.90 6.38 4.72
C SER A 238 17.04 7.62 4.93
N TRP A 239 17.59 8.60 5.65
CA TRP A 239 16.98 9.92 5.78
C TRP A 239 16.75 10.58 4.41
N ARG A 240 17.74 10.45 3.50
CA ARG A 240 17.66 11.01 2.14
C ARG A 240 16.42 10.54 1.41
N TRP A 241 16.11 9.23 1.40
CA TRP A 241 14.94 8.70 0.72
C TRP A 241 13.63 9.12 1.38
N ARG A 242 13.56 9.03 2.73
CA ARG A 242 12.34 9.32 3.48
C ARG A 242 11.97 10.80 3.46
N TYR A 243 12.95 11.68 3.65
CA TYR A 243 12.78 13.11 3.82
C TYR A 243 13.39 13.92 2.68
N GLY A 244 14.61 13.62 2.27
CA GLY A 244 15.40 14.43 1.33
C GLY A 244 14.87 14.42 -0.12
N GLU A 245 14.07 13.43 -0.50
CA GLU A 245 13.41 13.34 -1.81
C GLU A 245 12.10 14.14 -1.87
N ALA A 246 11.75 14.87 -0.82
CA ALA A 246 10.62 15.80 -0.86
C ALA A 246 10.91 16.94 -1.84
N PRO A 247 9.92 17.40 -2.62
CA PRO A 247 10.08 18.59 -3.45
C PRO A 247 10.53 19.76 -2.59
N LYS A 248 11.60 20.43 -3.00
CA LYS A 248 12.08 21.67 -2.33
C LYS A 248 11.38 22.85 -2.97
N PHE A 249 10.66 23.60 -2.17
CA PHE A 249 10.05 24.86 -2.57
C PHE A 249 10.07 25.85 -1.40
N ASP A 250 10.12 27.14 -1.73
CA ASP A 250 10.13 28.22 -0.74
C ASP A 250 8.70 28.76 -0.54
N ILE A 251 7.87 28.67 -1.58
CA ILE A 251 6.46 29.04 -1.55
C ILE A 251 5.63 27.93 -2.16
N ASP A 252 4.53 27.56 -1.53
CA ASP A 252 3.55 26.63 -2.09
C ASP A 252 2.16 27.30 -2.21
N LEU A 253 1.50 27.02 -3.30
CA LEU A 253 0.12 27.40 -3.55
C LEU A 253 -0.70 26.14 -3.77
N GLU A 254 -1.76 25.97 -3.02
CA GLU A 254 -2.71 24.88 -3.16
C GLU A 254 -4.09 25.41 -3.56
N THR A 255 -4.70 24.81 -4.56
CA THR A 255 -6.09 25.09 -4.91
C THR A 255 -6.81 23.83 -5.35
N ARG A 256 -8.12 23.78 -5.13
CA ARG A 256 -8.98 22.66 -5.51
C ARG A 256 -9.97 23.05 -6.58
N PHE A 257 -9.94 22.29 -7.68
CA PHE A 257 -10.90 22.38 -8.78
C PHE A 257 -11.91 21.24 -8.71
N PRO A 258 -13.04 21.30 -9.43
CA PRO A 258 -14.01 20.19 -9.48
C PRO A 258 -13.42 18.86 -9.95
N TRP A 259 -12.37 18.92 -10.77
CA TRP A 259 -11.67 17.75 -11.33
C TRP A 259 -10.48 17.26 -10.48
N GLY A 260 -10.04 18.00 -9.45
CA GLY A 260 -8.93 17.60 -8.60
C GLY A 260 -8.27 18.73 -7.82
N GLY A 261 -7.34 18.40 -6.95
CA GLY A 261 -6.45 19.38 -6.30
C GLY A 261 -5.22 19.66 -7.16
N VAL A 262 -4.78 20.91 -7.19
CA VAL A 262 -3.50 21.35 -7.80
C VAL A 262 -2.66 21.95 -6.69
N GLU A 263 -1.41 21.51 -6.61
CA GLU A 263 -0.39 22.04 -5.70
C GLU A 263 0.81 22.46 -6.55
N ILE A 264 1.26 23.70 -6.40
CA ILE A 264 2.36 24.29 -7.14
C ILE A 264 3.39 24.79 -6.14
N GLY A 265 4.58 24.22 -6.15
CA GLY A 265 5.72 24.70 -5.38
C GLY A 265 6.61 25.60 -6.22
N PHE A 266 6.97 26.75 -5.71
CA PHE A 266 7.90 27.69 -6.32
C PHE A 266 9.21 27.71 -5.54
N ARG A 267 10.31 27.79 -6.30
CA ARG A 267 11.63 28.05 -5.74
C ARG A 267 11.99 29.50 -6.06
N LEU A 268 12.38 30.24 -5.04
CA LEU A 268 12.91 31.60 -5.21
C LEU A 268 14.40 31.48 -5.58
N GLU A 269 14.85 32.17 -6.63
CA GLU A 269 16.25 32.31 -7.01
C GLU A 269 16.86 33.58 -6.39
#